data_6adb41db2e17feb80cb90bd2a28e4440
#
_entry.id   6adb41db2e17feb80cb90bd2a28e4440
#
_cell.length_a   1.000
_cell.length_b   1.000
_cell.length_c   1.000
_cell.angle_alpha   90.00
_cell.angle_beta   90.00
_cell.angle_gamma   90.00
#
_symmetry.space_group_name_H-M   'P 1'
#
loop_
_entity.id
_entity.type
_entity.pdbx_description
1 polymer ?
#
loop_
_entity_poly.entity_id
_entity_poly.type
_entity_poly.pdbx_seq_one_letter_code
_entity_poly.pdbx_strand_id
1 'polypeptide(L)'
;MSNITEEIKKRRTFAIISHPDAGKTTLTEKFLLYGGAINLAGTVKGRKATKHAVSDWMEIEKERGISVTSSVLQFNYEGYCINILDTPGHQDFSEDTYRTLMAADSAVMVIDASKGVEAQTIKLFKVCLLRNIPIFTFINKMDREARDPFELMDEIESVLGIRTCPVNWPIGCGKSFKGVYDRNTKKITTFTAAMGGQKEVASQEFGLEGTSADEIIGSDYHEKLMEDIELLDGASDEFDMDLVSQGKLSPAFFGSALTNFGVETFLEHFLKMTTSPLPRKSIEREIDPFKDDFSAFVFKIQANMNKAHRDRIAFMRICSGKFEAGMEVNHVQGGRKIRLSQPQQMMAQDRKIVEEAYAGDIIGVFDPGIFSIGDTLCSSNEKFEFEGIPTFAPEHFARVRQMDTMKRKQFIKGINQIAQEGAIQIFQEFNTGMEEIIVGVVGELQFEVLTYRLQNEYNVEVKLDKLPYEYIRWIENKDEIDPAKIQGTSDMKRIKDLKGNPLLLFVNSWSVGMVLDRNPGLKLSEFGRN
;
A
#
# COMPACT_ATOMS: atom_id res chain seq x y z
N MET A 1 12.10 -30.09 -6.46
CA MET A 1 12.41 -29.03 -5.45
C MET A 1 13.23 -27.89 -6.05
N SER A 2 14.22 -28.12 -6.92
CA SER A 2 15.03 -27.02 -7.53
C SER A 2 14.22 -25.96 -8.29
N ASN A 3 13.16 -26.36 -9.00
CA ASN A 3 12.36 -25.43 -9.81
C ASN A 3 11.51 -24.46 -8.95
N ILE A 4 10.90 -24.92 -7.83
CA ILE A 4 10.07 -24.08 -6.96
C ILE A 4 10.92 -23.00 -6.28
N THR A 5 12.07 -23.39 -5.72
CA THR A 5 12.99 -22.45 -5.07
C THR A 5 13.48 -21.35 -6.04
N GLU A 6 13.83 -21.71 -7.29
CA GLU A 6 14.25 -20.74 -8.30
C GLU A 6 13.10 -19.80 -8.70
N GLU A 7 11.89 -20.33 -8.81
CA GLU A 7 10.73 -19.50 -9.10
C GLU A 7 10.42 -18.51 -7.95
N ILE A 8 10.50 -18.95 -6.69
CA ILE A 8 10.31 -18.06 -5.53
C ILE A 8 11.37 -16.95 -5.50
N LYS A 9 12.65 -17.28 -5.78
CA LYS A 9 13.74 -16.30 -5.80
C LYS A 9 13.57 -15.19 -6.83
N LYS A 10 12.83 -15.43 -7.91
CA LYS A 10 12.54 -14.41 -8.94
C LYS A 10 11.48 -13.41 -8.52
N ARG A 11 10.68 -13.69 -7.48
CA ARG A 11 9.57 -12.82 -7.08
C ARG A 11 10.06 -11.59 -6.32
N ARG A 12 9.49 -10.44 -6.71
CA ARG A 12 9.71 -9.15 -6.06
C ARG A 12 8.35 -8.51 -5.82
N THR A 13 7.96 -8.39 -4.57
CA THR A 13 6.65 -7.85 -4.19
C THR A 13 6.85 -6.65 -3.31
N PHE A 14 6.56 -5.48 -3.83
CA PHE A 14 6.79 -4.24 -3.13
C PHE A 14 5.61 -3.28 -3.23
N ALA A 15 5.47 -2.45 -2.22
CA ALA A 15 4.51 -1.36 -2.20
C ALA A 15 5.18 -0.03 -2.54
N ILE A 16 4.43 0.89 -3.13
CA ILE A 16 4.89 2.25 -3.35
C ILE A 16 4.15 3.16 -2.38
N ILE A 17 4.90 3.86 -1.54
CA ILE A 17 4.39 4.77 -0.52
C ILE A 17 4.84 6.20 -0.80
N SER A 18 3.98 7.17 -0.55
CA SER A 18 4.30 8.58 -0.71
C SER A 18 3.26 9.49 -0.09
N HIS A 19 3.61 10.77 0.06
CA HIS A 19 2.61 11.82 0.20
C HIS A 19 1.80 11.99 -1.10
N PRO A 20 0.53 12.46 -1.07
CA PRO A 20 -0.22 12.82 -2.26
C PRO A 20 0.59 13.75 -3.18
N ASP A 21 0.45 13.57 -4.47
CA ASP A 21 1.15 14.35 -5.51
C ASP A 21 2.69 14.20 -5.59
N ALA A 22 3.35 13.36 -4.77
CA ALA A 22 4.78 13.11 -4.90
C ALA A 22 5.17 12.39 -6.22
N GLY A 23 4.18 11.85 -6.94
CA GLY A 23 4.37 11.22 -8.25
C GLY A 23 4.34 9.69 -8.22
N LYS A 24 3.74 9.10 -7.19
CA LYS A 24 3.59 7.65 -7.01
C LYS A 24 2.96 6.97 -8.23
N THR A 25 1.74 7.37 -8.60
CA THR A 25 1.01 6.79 -9.74
C THR A 25 1.78 6.94 -11.06
N THR A 26 2.48 8.08 -11.23
CA THR A 26 3.35 8.29 -12.39
C THR A 26 4.49 7.28 -12.41
N LEU A 27 5.16 7.05 -11.26
CA LEU A 27 6.26 6.08 -11.15
C LEU A 27 5.76 4.65 -11.40
N THR A 28 4.60 4.27 -10.86
CA THR A 28 3.96 2.97 -11.11
C THR A 28 3.74 2.74 -12.62
N GLU A 29 3.19 3.72 -13.33
CA GLU A 29 3.00 3.62 -14.78
C GLU A 29 4.32 3.48 -15.55
N LYS A 30 5.39 4.12 -15.07
CA LYS A 30 6.71 3.97 -15.70
C LYS A 30 7.29 2.57 -15.52
N PHE A 31 7.12 1.96 -14.37
CA PHE A 31 7.52 0.57 -14.17
C PHE A 31 6.76 -0.38 -15.11
N LEU A 32 5.44 -0.15 -15.30
CA LEU A 32 4.65 -0.92 -16.27
C LEU A 32 5.11 -0.69 -17.72
N LEU A 33 5.55 0.53 -18.05
CA LEU A 33 6.08 0.86 -19.36
C LEU A 33 7.38 0.12 -19.65
N TYR A 34 8.36 0.18 -18.74
CA TYR A 34 9.64 -0.53 -18.87
C TYR A 34 9.46 -2.05 -18.81
N GLY A 35 8.47 -2.54 -18.05
CA GLY A 35 8.08 -3.94 -18.05
C GLY A 35 7.31 -4.41 -19.30
N GLY A 36 7.09 -3.52 -20.27
CA GLY A 36 6.33 -3.85 -21.49
C GLY A 36 4.84 -4.18 -21.25
N ALA A 37 4.34 -3.95 -20.04
CA ALA A 37 2.93 -4.21 -19.69
C ALA A 37 1.98 -3.16 -20.28
N ILE A 38 2.47 -1.96 -20.58
CA ILE A 38 1.77 -0.89 -21.30
C ILE A 38 2.67 -0.31 -22.39
N ASN A 39 2.08 0.12 -23.49
CA ASN A 39 2.83 0.70 -24.62
C ASN A 39 3.08 2.20 -24.50
N LEU A 40 2.24 2.90 -23.74
CA LEU A 40 2.31 4.34 -23.50
C LEU A 40 1.85 4.65 -22.08
N ALA A 41 2.66 5.34 -21.31
CA ALA A 41 2.25 5.85 -20.01
C ALA A 41 1.31 7.06 -20.17
N GLY A 42 0.28 7.14 -19.34
CA GLY A 42 -0.63 8.28 -19.27
C GLY A 42 0.05 9.48 -18.60
N THR A 43 -0.39 10.68 -18.93
CA THR A 43 -0.05 11.89 -18.16
C THR A 43 -1.12 12.11 -17.09
N VAL A 44 -0.78 11.96 -15.83
CA VAL A 44 -1.70 12.05 -14.69
C VAL A 44 -2.20 13.50 -14.44
N LYS A 45 -1.63 14.52 -15.10
CA LYS A 45 -2.01 15.92 -14.90
C LYS A 45 -2.57 16.57 -16.17
N GLY A 46 -3.86 16.82 -16.13
CA GLY A 46 -4.57 17.74 -16.98
C GLY A 46 -6.08 17.52 -16.98
N ARG A 47 -6.86 18.55 -16.67
CA ARG A 47 -8.34 18.57 -16.78
C ARG A 47 -8.89 18.12 -18.15
N LYS A 48 -8.02 17.72 -19.10
CA LYS A 48 -8.32 17.25 -20.46
C LYS A 48 -7.56 15.97 -20.84
N ALA A 49 -7.00 15.22 -19.89
CA ALA A 49 -6.35 13.95 -20.21
C ALA A 49 -7.43 12.92 -20.60
N THR A 50 -7.38 12.44 -21.82
CA THR A 50 -8.27 11.40 -22.36
C THR A 50 -7.89 9.99 -21.88
N LYS A 51 -6.78 9.81 -21.16
CA LYS A 51 -6.31 8.54 -20.56
C LYS A 51 -6.06 8.75 -19.09
N HIS A 52 -6.73 7.96 -18.28
CA HIS A 52 -6.52 7.86 -16.82
C HIS A 52 -5.42 6.84 -16.51
N ALA A 53 -4.87 6.89 -15.29
CA ALA A 53 -3.89 5.92 -14.83
C ALA A 53 -4.47 4.50 -14.84
N VAL A 54 -3.62 3.51 -15.15
CA VAL A 54 -4.02 2.10 -15.18
C VAL A 54 -4.45 1.61 -13.80
N SER A 55 -3.89 2.19 -12.74
CA SER A 55 -4.23 1.91 -11.35
C SER A 55 -5.60 2.45 -10.92
N ASP A 56 -6.09 3.54 -11.55
CA ASP A 56 -7.34 4.19 -11.18
C ASP A 56 -8.51 3.59 -11.99
N TRP A 57 -9.18 2.60 -11.45
CA TRP A 57 -10.26 1.88 -12.14
C TRP A 57 -11.67 2.38 -11.76
N MET A 58 -11.86 2.99 -10.58
CA MET A 58 -13.14 3.55 -10.15
C MET A 58 -13.42 4.88 -10.84
N GLU A 59 -14.69 5.14 -11.20
CA GLU A 59 -15.09 6.41 -11.79
C GLU A 59 -14.82 7.60 -10.87
N ILE A 60 -15.02 7.45 -9.56
CA ILE A 60 -14.74 8.49 -8.57
C ILE A 60 -13.24 8.84 -8.50
N GLU A 61 -12.36 7.85 -8.69
CA GLU A 61 -10.91 8.07 -8.78
C GLU A 61 -10.57 8.93 -10.00
N LYS A 62 -11.18 8.60 -11.14
CA LYS A 62 -10.99 9.33 -12.40
C LYS A 62 -11.53 10.75 -12.36
N GLU A 63 -12.71 10.94 -11.76
CA GLU A 63 -13.33 12.25 -11.63
C GLU A 63 -12.55 13.18 -10.71
N ARG A 64 -12.00 12.65 -9.62
CA ARG A 64 -11.29 13.42 -8.60
C ARG A 64 -9.77 13.47 -8.80
N GLY A 65 -9.21 12.56 -9.61
CA GLY A 65 -7.78 12.44 -9.85
C GLY A 65 -6.99 12.00 -8.61
N ILE A 66 -7.61 11.21 -7.74
CA ILE A 66 -7.00 10.61 -6.54
C ILE A 66 -7.29 9.12 -6.49
N SER A 67 -6.29 8.31 -6.13
CA SER A 67 -6.48 6.88 -5.89
C SER A 67 -7.17 6.67 -4.54
N VAL A 68 -8.27 5.92 -4.54
CA VAL A 68 -9.11 5.62 -3.37
C VAL A 68 -8.81 4.22 -2.84
N THR A 69 -8.48 3.29 -3.74
CA THR A 69 -8.20 1.89 -3.41
C THR A 69 -6.81 1.49 -3.88
N SER A 70 -6.19 0.53 -3.17
CA SER A 70 -4.93 -0.07 -3.62
C SER A 70 -5.16 -0.90 -4.87
N SER A 71 -4.19 -0.90 -5.78
CA SER A 71 -4.17 -1.73 -6.97
C SER A 71 -3.02 -2.73 -6.90
N VAL A 72 -3.26 -3.93 -7.43
CA VAL A 72 -2.24 -4.97 -7.58
C VAL A 72 -1.89 -5.07 -9.06
N LEU A 73 -0.63 -4.87 -9.40
CA LEU A 73 -0.14 -4.89 -10.78
C LEU A 73 1.02 -5.86 -10.88
N GLN A 74 1.02 -6.69 -11.92
CA GLN A 74 2.05 -7.71 -12.11
C GLN A 74 2.62 -7.66 -13.53
N PHE A 75 3.93 -7.83 -13.64
CA PHE A 75 4.64 -7.96 -14.91
C PHE A 75 5.98 -8.67 -14.74
N ASN A 76 6.60 -9.09 -15.85
CA ASN A 76 7.93 -9.67 -15.85
C ASN A 76 8.92 -8.65 -16.40
N TYR A 77 10.09 -8.55 -15.77
CA TYR A 77 11.18 -7.69 -16.21
C TYR A 77 12.52 -8.33 -15.85
N GLU A 78 13.42 -8.47 -16.82
CA GLU A 78 14.79 -9.02 -16.65
C GLU A 78 14.85 -10.33 -15.84
N GLY A 79 13.90 -11.24 -16.08
CA GLY A 79 13.85 -12.54 -15.40
C GLY A 79 13.21 -12.51 -14.01
N TYR A 80 12.82 -11.34 -13.49
CA TYR A 80 12.04 -11.19 -12.26
C TYR A 80 10.55 -11.19 -12.56
N CYS A 81 9.78 -11.75 -11.64
CA CYS A 81 8.32 -11.61 -11.58
C CYS A 81 7.99 -10.54 -10.54
N ILE A 82 7.47 -9.41 -10.99
CA ILE A 82 7.27 -8.21 -10.20
C ILE A 82 5.80 -8.05 -9.85
N ASN A 83 5.52 -7.88 -8.57
CA ASN A 83 4.21 -7.53 -8.03
C ASN A 83 4.29 -6.15 -7.39
N ILE A 84 3.62 -5.17 -8.00
CA ILE A 84 3.50 -3.82 -7.44
C ILE A 84 2.19 -3.70 -6.70
N LEU A 85 2.28 -3.24 -5.46
CA LEU A 85 1.14 -2.84 -4.64
C LEU A 85 1.07 -1.31 -4.66
N ASP A 86 0.26 -0.76 -5.55
CA ASP A 86 0.05 0.68 -5.64
C ASP A 86 -0.98 1.09 -4.58
N THR A 87 -0.54 1.88 -3.59
CA THR A 87 -1.35 2.25 -2.42
C THR A 87 -2.03 3.61 -2.63
N PRO A 88 -3.19 3.89 -2.00
CA PRO A 88 -3.73 5.25 -1.98
C PRO A 88 -2.75 6.24 -1.36
N GLY A 89 -2.59 7.41 -1.96
CA GLY A 89 -1.74 8.47 -1.41
C GLY A 89 -2.42 9.30 -0.32
N HIS A 90 -3.76 9.38 -0.34
CA HIS A 90 -4.52 10.24 0.57
C HIS A 90 -4.65 9.60 1.96
N GLN A 91 -4.50 10.43 3.01
CA GLN A 91 -4.51 9.97 4.41
C GLN A 91 -5.81 9.29 4.83
N ASP A 92 -6.95 9.65 4.23
CA ASP A 92 -8.25 9.06 4.52
C ASP A 92 -8.34 7.58 4.18
N PHE A 93 -7.43 7.07 3.33
CA PHE A 93 -7.34 5.67 2.93
C PHE A 93 -6.13 4.94 3.54
N SER A 94 -5.59 5.44 4.64
CA SER A 94 -4.41 4.87 5.30
C SER A 94 -4.63 3.42 5.77
N GLU A 95 -5.84 3.01 6.11
CA GLU A 95 -6.17 1.63 6.50
C GLU A 95 -6.00 0.64 5.32
N ASP A 96 -6.45 1.00 4.11
CA ASP A 96 -6.22 0.18 2.91
C ASP A 96 -4.73 0.11 2.56
N THR A 97 -4.01 1.23 2.70
CA THR A 97 -2.55 1.28 2.54
C THR A 97 -1.84 0.35 3.53
N TYR A 98 -2.22 0.38 4.81
CA TYR A 98 -1.65 -0.49 5.83
C TYR A 98 -1.84 -1.97 5.50
N ARG A 99 -3.07 -2.39 5.18
CA ARG A 99 -3.39 -3.77 4.79
C ARG A 99 -2.57 -4.23 3.58
N THR A 100 -2.42 -3.34 2.62
CA THR A 100 -1.63 -3.59 1.41
C THR A 100 -0.14 -3.73 1.73
N LEU A 101 0.40 -2.90 2.62
CA LEU A 101 1.77 -3.01 3.12
C LEU A 101 2.03 -4.34 3.86
N MET A 102 1.00 -4.92 4.47
CA MET A 102 1.11 -6.26 5.07
C MET A 102 1.42 -7.36 4.04
N ALA A 103 1.10 -7.15 2.77
CA ALA A 103 1.38 -8.09 1.69
C ALA A 103 2.73 -7.85 0.98
N ALA A 104 3.43 -6.77 1.30
CA ALA A 104 4.70 -6.41 0.68
C ALA A 104 5.91 -7.04 1.38
N ASP A 105 6.99 -7.26 0.62
CA ASP A 105 8.31 -7.66 1.13
C ASP A 105 9.30 -6.49 1.20
N SER A 106 9.01 -5.40 0.50
CA SER A 106 9.76 -4.14 0.54
C SER A 106 8.86 -2.95 0.18
N ALA A 107 9.36 -1.74 0.36
CA ALA A 107 8.65 -0.53 -0.01
C ALA A 107 9.54 0.42 -0.80
N VAL A 108 8.96 1.10 -1.79
CA VAL A 108 9.55 2.24 -2.49
C VAL A 108 8.89 3.50 -1.95
N MET A 109 9.66 4.31 -1.24
CA MET A 109 9.24 5.58 -0.70
C MET A 109 9.55 6.70 -1.70
N VAL A 110 8.50 7.36 -2.21
CA VAL A 110 8.65 8.44 -3.19
C VAL A 110 8.57 9.78 -2.48
N ILE A 111 9.61 10.62 -2.65
CA ILE A 111 9.73 11.95 -2.06
C ILE A 111 9.77 12.98 -3.19
N ASP A 112 9.04 14.08 -3.03
CA ASP A 112 9.11 15.23 -3.92
C ASP A 112 10.37 16.05 -3.61
N ALA A 113 11.29 16.16 -4.56
CA ALA A 113 12.56 16.87 -4.38
C ALA A 113 12.41 18.35 -4.00
N SER A 114 11.28 18.97 -4.31
CA SER A 114 11.01 20.37 -3.94
C SER A 114 10.44 20.54 -2.53
N LYS A 115 9.78 19.49 -1.99
CA LYS A 115 9.07 19.55 -0.71
C LYS A 115 9.79 18.82 0.44
N GLY A 116 10.54 17.75 0.12
CA GLY A 116 11.18 16.88 1.12
C GLY A 116 10.19 15.92 1.77
N VAL A 117 10.40 15.62 3.05
CA VAL A 117 9.63 14.63 3.82
C VAL A 117 8.32 15.24 4.32
N GLU A 118 7.20 14.75 3.81
CA GLU A 118 5.86 15.24 4.14
C GLU A 118 5.13 14.32 5.13
N ALA A 119 4.13 14.84 5.84
CA ALA A 119 3.46 14.17 6.97
C ALA A 119 2.93 12.75 6.67
N GLN A 120 2.34 12.53 5.48
CA GLN A 120 1.83 11.21 5.11
C GLN A 120 2.97 10.20 4.88
N THR A 121 4.09 10.64 4.32
CA THR A 121 5.29 9.81 4.16
C THR A 121 5.78 9.31 5.51
N ILE A 122 5.83 10.18 6.54
CA ILE A 122 6.22 9.80 7.91
C ILE A 122 5.30 8.72 8.49
N LYS A 123 3.99 8.86 8.32
CA LYS A 123 3.01 7.88 8.81
C LYS A 123 3.23 6.51 8.14
N LEU A 124 3.36 6.46 6.82
CA LEU A 124 3.55 5.23 6.06
C LEU A 124 4.92 4.59 6.31
N PHE A 125 5.96 5.40 6.46
CA PHE A 125 7.28 4.93 6.85
C PHE A 125 7.25 4.18 8.19
N LYS A 126 6.56 4.73 9.22
CA LYS A 126 6.40 4.06 10.52
C LYS A 126 5.73 2.70 10.40
N VAL A 127 4.76 2.57 9.49
CA VAL A 127 4.10 1.27 9.20
C VAL A 127 5.10 0.27 8.62
N CYS A 128 5.95 0.69 7.70
CA CYS A 128 7.00 -0.16 7.14
C CYS A 128 7.98 -0.64 8.21
N LEU A 129 8.38 0.24 9.14
CA LEU A 129 9.24 -0.12 10.26
C LEU A 129 8.60 -1.17 11.19
N LEU A 130 7.31 -1.03 11.51
CA LEU A 130 6.58 -2.02 12.30
C LEU A 130 6.58 -3.41 11.66
N ARG A 131 6.69 -3.45 10.34
CA ARG A 131 6.76 -4.68 9.56
C ARG A 131 8.19 -5.19 9.30
N ASN A 132 9.21 -4.41 9.66
CA ASN A 132 10.62 -4.68 9.36
C ASN A 132 10.85 -4.97 7.86
N ILE A 133 10.14 -4.26 6.97
CA ILE A 133 10.35 -4.39 5.53
C ILE A 133 11.40 -3.38 5.05
N PRO A 134 12.29 -3.76 4.12
CA PRO A 134 13.28 -2.86 3.50
C PRO A 134 12.61 -1.67 2.81
N ILE A 135 13.20 -0.48 2.94
CA ILE A 135 12.68 0.75 2.35
C ILE A 135 13.74 1.31 1.41
N PHE A 136 13.34 1.59 0.18
CA PHE A 136 14.12 2.23 -0.87
C PHE A 136 13.54 3.60 -1.15
N THR A 137 14.37 4.63 -1.18
CA THR A 137 13.92 6.01 -1.38
C THR A 137 14.12 6.45 -2.82
N PHE A 138 13.07 6.95 -3.46
CA PHE A 138 13.13 7.57 -4.78
C PHE A 138 12.79 9.06 -4.66
N ILE A 139 13.81 9.92 -4.80
CA ILE A 139 13.68 11.38 -4.78
C ILE A 139 13.29 11.84 -6.18
N ASN A 140 12.01 12.15 -6.34
CA ASN A 140 11.33 12.38 -7.60
C ASN A 140 11.23 13.86 -7.96
N LYS A 141 10.95 14.14 -9.22
CA LYS A 141 10.72 15.47 -9.79
C LYS A 141 11.96 16.34 -9.92
N MET A 142 13.11 15.73 -10.18
CA MET A 142 14.34 16.45 -10.50
C MET A 142 14.23 17.30 -11.79
N ASP A 143 13.18 17.10 -12.59
CA ASP A 143 12.82 17.94 -13.75
C ASP A 143 12.29 19.33 -13.37
N ARG A 144 12.18 19.63 -12.09
CA ARG A 144 11.74 20.91 -11.52
C ARG A 144 12.80 21.48 -10.58
N GLU A 145 12.61 22.75 -10.18
CA GLU A 145 13.39 23.31 -9.10
C GLU A 145 13.31 22.42 -7.87
N ALA A 146 14.45 21.96 -7.42
CA ALA A 146 14.61 21.04 -6.32
C ALA A 146 15.46 21.67 -5.21
N ARG A 147 15.30 21.17 -4.01
CA ARG A 147 16.19 21.48 -2.87
C ARG A 147 17.56 20.81 -3.09
N ASP A 148 18.54 21.28 -2.36
CA ASP A 148 19.87 20.67 -2.40
C ASP A 148 19.80 19.17 -2.05
N PRO A 149 20.45 18.28 -2.82
CA PRO A 149 20.42 16.85 -2.56
C PRO A 149 20.95 16.43 -1.19
N PHE A 150 21.99 17.09 -0.68
CA PHE A 150 22.51 16.82 0.68
C PHE A 150 21.50 17.22 1.76
N GLU A 151 20.85 18.38 1.63
CA GLU A 151 19.80 18.80 2.55
C GLU A 151 18.61 17.82 2.57
N LEU A 152 18.24 17.27 1.41
CA LEU A 152 17.18 16.27 1.32
C LEU A 152 17.56 14.97 2.02
N MET A 153 18.80 14.53 1.90
CA MET A 153 19.32 13.34 2.58
C MET A 153 19.31 13.55 4.10
N ASP A 154 19.86 14.68 4.58
CA ASP A 154 19.85 15.05 5.99
C ASP A 154 18.43 15.12 6.59
N GLU A 155 17.47 15.67 5.83
CA GLU A 155 16.08 15.70 6.26
C GLU A 155 15.48 14.30 6.39
N ILE A 156 15.72 13.41 5.41
CA ILE A 156 15.26 12.02 5.47
C ILE A 156 15.81 11.34 6.73
N GLU A 157 17.10 11.50 7.00
CA GLU A 157 17.75 10.91 8.17
C GLU A 157 17.24 11.49 9.50
N SER A 158 17.15 12.80 9.59
CA SER A 158 16.73 13.47 10.84
C SER A 158 15.25 13.29 11.16
N VAL A 159 14.37 13.31 10.14
CA VAL A 159 12.91 13.21 10.33
C VAL A 159 12.44 11.78 10.48
N LEU A 160 13.00 10.85 9.68
CA LEU A 160 12.57 9.46 9.68
C LEU A 160 13.42 8.57 10.61
N GLY A 161 14.62 9.00 10.97
CA GLY A 161 15.53 8.22 11.82
C GLY A 161 16.12 7.00 11.10
N ILE A 162 16.22 7.04 9.77
CA ILE A 162 16.85 6.01 8.95
C ILE A 162 18.04 6.60 8.22
N ARG A 163 19.19 5.91 8.21
CA ARG A 163 20.34 6.33 7.42
C ARG A 163 20.08 6.16 5.93
N THR A 164 20.74 6.94 5.11
CA THR A 164 20.61 6.91 3.65
C THR A 164 21.92 6.53 2.97
N CYS A 165 21.80 5.81 1.85
CA CYS A 165 22.91 5.42 1.00
C CYS A 165 22.56 5.84 -0.43
N PRO A 166 23.10 6.96 -0.95
CA PRO A 166 22.84 7.37 -2.33
C PRO A 166 23.50 6.41 -3.32
N VAL A 167 22.67 5.77 -4.15
CA VAL A 167 23.10 4.85 -5.20
C VAL A 167 23.44 5.60 -6.48
N ASN A 168 22.65 6.63 -6.78
CA ASN A 168 22.97 7.60 -7.83
C ASN A 168 22.97 9.03 -7.29
N TRP A 169 23.56 9.95 -8.05
CA TRP A 169 23.61 11.36 -7.70
C TRP A 169 23.13 12.24 -8.86
N PRO A 170 22.30 13.27 -8.62
CA PRO A 170 21.75 14.09 -9.69
C PRO A 170 22.77 15.10 -10.21
N ILE A 171 22.75 15.35 -11.51
CA ILE A 171 23.57 16.36 -12.17
C ILE A 171 22.66 17.50 -12.59
N GLY A 172 22.60 18.55 -11.75
CA GLY A 172 21.67 19.66 -11.90
C GLY A 172 20.22 19.31 -11.51
N CYS A 173 19.32 20.28 -11.66
CA CYS A 173 17.88 20.10 -11.44
C CYS A 173 17.08 21.03 -12.36
N GLY A 174 15.76 20.83 -12.43
CA GLY A 174 14.89 21.64 -13.27
C GLY A 174 15.22 21.53 -14.75
N LYS A 175 15.30 22.68 -15.41
CA LYS A 175 15.67 22.74 -16.83
C LYS A 175 17.13 22.37 -17.11
N SER A 176 17.96 22.44 -16.09
CA SER A 176 19.39 22.08 -16.15
C SER A 176 19.68 20.67 -15.68
N PHE A 177 18.68 19.84 -15.44
CA PHE A 177 18.85 18.43 -15.10
C PHE A 177 19.45 17.68 -16.29
N LYS A 178 20.73 17.34 -16.19
CA LYS A 178 21.52 16.69 -17.27
C LYS A 178 21.41 15.18 -17.22
N GLY A 179 21.33 14.60 -16.04
CA GLY A 179 21.37 13.16 -15.84
C GLY A 179 21.68 12.78 -14.41
N VAL A 180 22.11 11.55 -14.21
CA VAL A 180 22.54 11.02 -12.92
C VAL A 180 23.90 10.37 -13.01
N TYR A 181 24.69 10.47 -11.95
CA TYR A 181 25.92 9.71 -11.77
C TYR A 181 25.61 8.45 -10.96
N ASP A 182 25.90 7.28 -11.49
CA ASP A 182 25.75 5.99 -10.81
C ASP A 182 27.02 5.68 -10.03
N ARG A 183 26.92 5.61 -8.71
CA ARG A 183 28.06 5.37 -7.80
C ARG A 183 28.61 3.94 -7.89
N ASN A 184 27.76 2.97 -8.26
CA ASN A 184 28.19 1.57 -8.37
C ASN A 184 28.99 1.31 -9.64
N THR A 185 28.53 1.83 -10.76
CA THR A 185 29.19 1.67 -12.06
C THR A 185 30.22 2.75 -12.35
N LYS A 186 30.20 3.85 -11.57
CA LYS A 186 31.03 5.06 -11.76
C LYS A 186 30.85 5.69 -13.14
N LYS A 187 29.61 5.68 -13.63
CA LYS A 187 29.24 6.22 -14.93
C LYS A 187 28.21 7.34 -14.81
N ILE A 188 28.26 8.28 -15.73
CA ILE A 188 27.24 9.29 -15.93
C ILE A 188 26.24 8.75 -16.93
N THR A 189 24.96 8.78 -16.56
CA THR A 189 23.85 8.45 -17.46
C THR A 189 23.09 9.72 -17.80
N THR A 190 23.08 10.09 -19.07
CA THR A 190 22.31 11.24 -19.60
C THR A 190 21.06 10.74 -20.33
N PHE A 191 20.06 11.57 -20.40
CA PHE A 191 18.76 11.22 -20.96
C PHE A 191 18.36 12.19 -22.07
N THR A 192 17.85 11.64 -23.16
CA THR A 192 17.29 12.44 -24.26
C THR A 192 15.78 12.47 -24.12
N ALA A 193 15.19 13.64 -23.91
CA ALA A 193 13.74 13.80 -23.76
C ALA A 193 12.99 13.26 -24.99
N ALA A 194 12.16 12.23 -24.78
CA ALA A 194 11.32 11.64 -25.83
C ALA A 194 9.83 11.83 -25.49
N MET A 195 9.09 12.52 -26.36
CA MET A 195 7.61 12.65 -26.33
C MET A 195 7.01 12.90 -24.93
N GLY A 196 7.64 13.77 -24.10
CA GLY A 196 7.15 14.11 -22.77
C GLY A 196 7.08 12.93 -21.79
N GLY A 197 7.99 11.94 -21.91
CA GLY A 197 8.04 10.78 -21.02
C GLY A 197 7.00 9.70 -21.30
N GLN A 198 6.26 9.77 -22.39
CA GLN A 198 5.24 8.77 -22.75
C GLN A 198 5.82 7.46 -23.28
N LYS A 199 7.09 7.45 -23.67
CA LYS A 199 7.84 6.30 -24.14
C LYS A 199 9.13 6.15 -23.34
N GLU A 200 9.75 4.98 -23.44
CA GLU A 200 11.10 4.75 -22.92
C GLU A 200 12.06 5.82 -23.46
N VAL A 201 12.99 6.22 -22.62
CA VAL A 201 13.95 7.28 -22.93
C VAL A 201 15.27 6.63 -23.28
N ALA A 202 15.86 7.04 -24.40
CA ALA A 202 17.21 6.65 -24.74
C ALA A 202 18.19 7.22 -23.73
N SER A 203 18.93 6.37 -23.05
CA SER A 203 20.02 6.72 -22.15
C SER A 203 21.37 6.53 -22.83
N GLN A 204 22.32 7.34 -22.45
CA GLN A 204 23.72 7.19 -22.88
C GLN A 204 24.60 7.19 -21.64
N GLU A 205 25.50 6.23 -21.56
CA GLU A 205 26.45 6.08 -20.45
C GLU A 205 27.84 6.55 -20.84
N PHE A 206 28.49 7.28 -19.95
CA PHE A 206 29.83 7.80 -20.12
C PHE A 206 30.67 7.56 -18.86
N GLY A 207 32.00 7.38 -19.07
CA GLY A 207 32.90 7.39 -17.93
C GLY A 207 33.04 8.77 -17.29
N LEU A 208 33.40 8.79 -16.02
CA LEU A 208 33.63 10.03 -15.26
C LEU A 208 34.92 10.73 -15.73
N GLU A 209 35.91 9.97 -16.20
CA GLU A 209 37.23 10.47 -16.60
C GLU A 209 37.25 10.86 -18.08
N GLY A 210 37.81 12.04 -18.37
CA GLY A 210 38.13 12.49 -19.71
C GLY A 210 37.31 13.68 -20.23
N THR A 211 37.75 14.26 -21.35
CA THR A 211 37.11 15.42 -22.02
C THR A 211 35.69 15.17 -22.45
N SER A 212 35.25 13.93 -22.54
CA SER A 212 33.86 13.58 -22.90
C SER A 212 32.81 14.01 -21.86
N ALA A 213 33.14 13.99 -20.56
CA ALA A 213 32.20 14.42 -19.51
C ALA A 213 31.93 15.94 -19.61
N ASP A 214 32.99 16.75 -19.78
CA ASP A 214 32.88 18.21 -19.95
C ASP A 214 32.07 18.60 -21.19
N GLU A 215 32.24 17.88 -22.28
CA GLU A 215 31.51 18.16 -23.53
C GLU A 215 30.00 17.84 -23.42
N ILE A 216 29.65 16.83 -22.59
CA ILE A 216 28.27 16.32 -22.50
C ILE A 216 27.48 17.04 -21.44
N ILE A 217 28.02 17.21 -20.21
CA ILE A 217 27.30 17.83 -19.10
C ILE A 217 27.67 19.31 -18.89
N GLY A 218 28.82 19.73 -19.39
CA GLY A 218 29.42 21.06 -19.18
C GLY A 218 30.44 21.05 -18.04
N SER A 219 31.51 21.86 -18.18
CA SER A 219 32.61 21.91 -17.21
C SER A 219 32.17 22.26 -15.79
N ASP A 220 31.27 23.24 -15.64
CA ASP A 220 30.79 23.67 -14.32
C ASP A 220 30.03 22.57 -13.59
N TYR A 221 29.22 21.79 -14.30
CA TYR A 221 28.50 20.63 -13.73
C TYR A 221 29.43 19.45 -13.44
N HIS A 222 30.47 19.26 -14.24
CA HIS A 222 31.46 18.23 -14.01
C HIS A 222 32.31 18.56 -12.77
N GLU A 223 32.79 19.78 -12.63
CA GLU A 223 33.53 20.24 -11.44
C GLU A 223 32.68 20.07 -10.17
N LYS A 224 31.45 20.55 -10.19
CA LYS A 224 30.52 20.36 -9.06
C LYS A 224 30.27 18.89 -8.75
N LEU A 225 30.08 18.05 -9.76
CA LEU A 225 29.88 16.61 -9.56
C LEU A 225 31.09 15.97 -8.88
N MET A 226 32.31 16.36 -9.25
CA MET A 226 33.55 15.85 -8.64
C MET A 226 33.63 16.25 -7.16
N GLU A 227 33.31 17.50 -6.81
CA GLU A 227 33.22 17.97 -5.43
C GLU A 227 32.18 17.18 -4.63
N ASP A 228 30.98 17.00 -5.21
CA ASP A 228 29.90 16.22 -4.58
C ASP A 228 30.30 14.76 -4.33
N ILE A 229 30.99 14.12 -5.28
CA ILE A 229 31.49 12.74 -5.16
C ILE A 229 32.51 12.64 -4.00
N GLU A 230 33.45 13.58 -3.90
CA GLU A 230 34.44 13.59 -2.82
C GLU A 230 33.75 13.69 -1.45
N LEU A 231 32.72 14.55 -1.34
CA LEU A 231 31.92 14.68 -0.11
C LEU A 231 31.14 13.38 0.20
N LEU A 232 30.54 12.77 -0.82
CA LEU A 232 29.78 11.53 -0.67
C LEU A 232 30.67 10.35 -0.25
N ASP A 233 31.86 10.24 -0.83
CA ASP A 233 32.80 9.16 -0.49
C ASP A 233 33.39 9.32 0.91
N GLY A 234 33.41 10.55 1.44
CA GLY A 234 33.86 10.85 2.80
C GLY A 234 32.78 10.78 3.89
N ALA A 235 31.51 11.00 3.54
CA ALA A 235 30.45 11.23 4.54
C ALA A 235 29.22 10.31 4.40
N SER A 236 28.97 9.69 3.24
CA SER A 236 27.79 8.84 3.06
C SER A 236 28.04 7.40 3.48
N ASP A 237 27.00 6.73 3.94
CA ASP A 237 27.03 5.29 4.17
C ASP A 237 27.23 4.51 2.85
N GLU A 238 27.97 3.41 2.90
CA GLU A 238 28.02 2.44 1.82
C GLU A 238 26.79 1.52 1.85
N PHE A 239 26.47 0.93 0.71
CA PHE A 239 25.39 -0.03 0.62
C PHE A 239 25.70 -1.28 1.47
N ASP A 240 24.81 -1.59 2.40
CA ASP A 240 24.84 -2.77 3.26
C ASP A 240 23.47 -3.44 3.28
N MET A 241 23.37 -4.63 2.67
CA MET A 241 22.11 -5.37 2.56
C MET A 241 21.54 -5.79 3.91
N ASP A 242 22.36 -6.07 4.90
CA ASP A 242 21.91 -6.44 6.24
C ASP A 242 21.26 -5.25 6.95
N LEU A 243 21.85 -4.07 6.81
CA LEU A 243 21.26 -2.83 7.35
C LEU A 243 19.98 -2.44 6.60
N VAL A 244 19.94 -2.62 5.28
CA VAL A 244 18.72 -2.40 4.48
C VAL A 244 17.61 -3.35 4.90
N SER A 245 17.90 -4.65 5.04
CA SER A 245 16.92 -5.64 5.46
C SER A 245 16.37 -5.40 6.89
N GLN A 246 17.17 -4.76 7.76
CA GLN A 246 16.77 -4.37 9.12
C GLN A 246 16.00 -3.04 9.17
N GLY A 247 15.80 -2.36 8.04
CA GLY A 247 15.16 -1.03 7.99
C GLY A 247 16.00 0.09 8.61
N LYS A 248 17.34 -0.08 8.69
CA LYS A 248 18.29 0.88 9.27
C LYS A 248 18.99 1.74 8.23
N LEU A 249 19.02 1.30 6.98
CA LEU A 249 19.62 1.97 5.85
C LEU A 249 18.64 1.96 4.67
N SER A 250 18.47 3.10 4.01
CA SER A 250 17.63 3.22 2.81
C SER A 250 18.50 3.61 1.62
N PRO A 251 18.63 2.74 0.59
CA PRO A 251 19.21 3.14 -0.67
C PRO A 251 18.40 4.27 -1.31
N ALA A 252 19.07 5.37 -1.65
CA ALA A 252 18.44 6.55 -2.20
C ALA A 252 18.79 6.76 -3.67
N PHE A 253 17.79 7.14 -4.45
CA PHE A 253 17.88 7.37 -5.88
C PHE A 253 17.23 8.70 -6.25
N PHE A 254 17.84 9.43 -7.17
CA PHE A 254 17.32 10.67 -7.71
C PHE A 254 16.84 10.47 -9.15
N GLY A 255 15.73 11.09 -9.51
CA GLY A 255 15.20 10.97 -10.86
C GLY A 255 13.93 11.79 -11.11
N SER A 256 13.33 11.57 -12.26
CA SER A 256 12.04 12.16 -12.64
C SER A 256 11.14 11.11 -13.29
N ALA A 257 10.11 10.72 -12.58
CA ALA A 257 9.09 9.82 -13.13
C ALA A 257 8.36 10.44 -14.34
N LEU A 258 8.17 11.77 -14.35
CA LEU A 258 7.48 12.44 -15.46
C LEU A 258 8.24 12.31 -16.78
N THR A 259 9.55 12.53 -16.75
CA THR A 259 10.43 12.51 -17.93
C THR A 259 11.06 11.15 -18.21
N ASN A 260 10.88 10.16 -17.34
CA ASN A 260 11.52 8.83 -17.29
C ASN A 260 13.01 8.87 -16.92
N PHE A 261 13.55 10.00 -16.49
CA PHE A 261 14.97 10.13 -16.18
C PHE A 261 15.31 9.39 -14.87
N GLY A 262 16.26 8.47 -14.93
CA GLY A 262 16.71 7.66 -13.80
C GLY A 262 15.74 6.56 -13.35
N VAL A 263 14.60 6.35 -14.03
CA VAL A 263 13.60 5.36 -13.62
C VAL A 263 14.03 3.94 -13.96
N GLU A 264 14.56 3.72 -15.16
CA GLU A 264 15.07 2.41 -15.59
C GLU A 264 16.24 1.98 -14.70
N THR A 265 17.24 2.85 -14.54
CA THR A 265 18.40 2.61 -13.67
C THR A 265 17.96 2.31 -12.22
N PHE A 266 16.96 3.05 -11.71
CA PHE A 266 16.38 2.73 -10.41
C PHE A 266 15.81 1.32 -10.38
N LEU A 267 14.99 0.95 -11.34
CA LEU A 267 14.33 -0.36 -11.37
C LEU A 267 15.36 -1.51 -11.40
N GLU A 268 16.38 -1.39 -12.23
CA GLU A 268 17.47 -2.40 -12.34
C GLU A 268 18.24 -2.58 -11.03
N HIS A 269 18.62 -1.48 -10.39
CA HIS A 269 19.33 -1.53 -9.10
C HIS A 269 18.41 -2.03 -7.98
N PHE A 270 17.19 -1.53 -7.91
CA PHE A 270 16.20 -1.94 -6.93
C PHE A 270 15.96 -3.45 -6.97
N LEU A 271 15.76 -4.04 -8.16
CA LEU A 271 15.50 -5.47 -8.32
C LEU A 271 16.66 -6.36 -7.85
N LYS A 272 17.89 -5.87 -7.97
CA LYS A 272 19.10 -6.56 -7.49
C LYS A 272 19.30 -6.38 -5.97
N MET A 273 18.92 -5.23 -5.42
CA MET A 273 19.09 -4.86 -4.01
C MET A 273 17.93 -5.31 -3.13
N THR A 274 16.71 -5.46 -3.69
CA THR A 274 15.55 -5.89 -2.90
C THR A 274 15.53 -7.40 -2.68
N THR A 275 14.82 -7.82 -1.64
CA THR A 275 14.77 -9.22 -1.21
C THR A 275 13.80 -10.05 -2.04
N SER A 276 14.05 -11.36 -2.13
CA SER A 276 13.02 -12.36 -2.42
C SER A 276 11.99 -12.40 -1.28
N PRO A 277 10.87 -13.16 -1.41
CA PRO A 277 9.84 -13.23 -0.38
C PRO A 277 10.39 -13.50 1.01
N LEU A 278 9.95 -12.69 1.97
CA LEU A 278 10.38 -12.78 3.37
C LEU A 278 9.54 -13.79 4.16
N PRO A 279 10.11 -14.43 5.20
CA PRO A 279 9.36 -15.25 6.13
C PRO A 279 8.23 -14.45 6.80
N ARG A 280 7.13 -15.14 7.15
CA ARG A 280 5.98 -14.54 7.79
C ARG A 280 5.63 -15.21 9.10
N LYS A 281 5.37 -14.41 10.12
CA LYS A 281 4.94 -14.92 11.43
C LYS A 281 3.51 -15.43 11.40
N SER A 282 3.27 -16.58 11.97
CA SER A 282 1.97 -17.05 12.42
C SER A 282 1.91 -17.00 13.96
N ILE A 283 0.75 -17.29 14.51
CA ILE A 283 0.58 -17.38 15.98
C ILE A 283 1.46 -18.51 16.54
N GLU A 284 1.60 -19.61 15.80
CA GLU A 284 2.29 -20.83 16.26
C GLU A 284 3.78 -20.83 15.94
N ARG A 285 4.17 -20.33 14.76
CA ARG A 285 5.55 -20.37 14.27
C ARG A 285 5.83 -19.39 13.14
N GLU A 286 7.07 -19.27 12.75
CA GLU A 286 7.44 -18.57 11.51
C GLU A 286 7.29 -19.50 10.29
N ILE A 287 6.73 -18.97 9.20
CA ILE A 287 6.50 -19.68 7.94
C ILE A 287 7.58 -19.25 6.95
N ASP A 288 8.36 -20.22 6.48
CA ASP A 288 9.46 -20.02 5.54
C ASP A 288 8.93 -20.16 4.09
N PRO A 289 9.06 -19.14 3.22
CA PRO A 289 8.56 -19.18 1.85
C PRO A 289 9.14 -20.32 1.01
N PHE A 290 10.35 -20.80 1.34
CA PHE A 290 11.09 -21.80 0.55
C PHE A 290 10.93 -23.23 1.04
N LYS A 291 10.54 -23.42 2.29
CA LYS A 291 10.52 -24.74 2.96
C LYS A 291 9.12 -25.25 3.28
N ASP A 292 8.19 -24.33 3.53
CA ASP A 292 6.84 -24.69 3.93
C ASP A 292 5.96 -24.98 2.71
N ASP A 293 4.94 -25.83 2.91
CA ASP A 293 3.88 -26.06 1.93
C ASP A 293 3.10 -24.78 1.64
N PHE A 294 2.20 -24.84 0.65
CA PHE A 294 1.38 -23.70 0.29
C PHE A 294 0.67 -23.07 1.49
N SER A 295 0.87 -21.78 1.64
CA SER A 295 0.06 -20.95 2.51
C SER A 295 -0.14 -19.56 1.92
N ALA A 296 -1.27 -18.95 2.26
CA ALA A 296 -1.62 -17.60 1.83
C ALA A 296 -2.48 -16.91 2.88
N PHE A 297 -2.54 -15.59 2.84
CA PHE A 297 -3.51 -14.82 3.62
C PHE A 297 -4.25 -13.81 2.75
N VAL A 298 -5.50 -13.53 3.13
CA VAL A 298 -6.36 -12.54 2.47
C VAL A 298 -6.04 -11.16 3.02
N PHE A 299 -5.50 -10.25 2.20
CA PHE A 299 -5.21 -8.89 2.65
C PHE A 299 -6.20 -7.85 2.11
N LYS A 300 -6.96 -8.20 1.05
CA LYS A 300 -7.91 -7.29 0.42
C LYS A 300 -9.10 -8.07 -0.16
N ILE A 301 -10.28 -7.50 -0.03
CA ILE A 301 -11.49 -7.97 -0.71
C ILE A 301 -12.03 -6.81 -1.54
N GLN A 302 -12.43 -7.09 -2.76
CA GLN A 302 -12.96 -6.11 -3.67
C GLN A 302 -14.17 -6.65 -4.41
N ALA A 303 -15.26 -5.88 -4.39
CA ALA A 303 -16.49 -6.23 -5.05
C ALA A 303 -16.83 -5.28 -6.19
N ASN A 304 -17.71 -5.73 -7.10
CA ASN A 304 -18.27 -4.92 -8.17
C ASN A 304 -17.22 -4.29 -9.13
N MET A 305 -16.05 -4.92 -9.28
CA MET A 305 -15.05 -4.46 -10.26
C MET A 305 -15.61 -4.45 -11.68
N ASN A 306 -16.51 -5.39 -11.97
CA ASN A 306 -17.27 -5.41 -13.21
C ASN A 306 -18.76 -5.18 -12.90
N LYS A 307 -19.29 -4.01 -13.31
CA LYS A 307 -20.71 -3.63 -13.11
C LYS A 307 -21.69 -4.65 -13.66
N ALA A 308 -21.31 -5.40 -14.72
CA ALA A 308 -22.17 -6.39 -15.38
C ALA A 308 -22.27 -7.72 -14.61
N HIS A 309 -21.27 -8.09 -13.82
CA HIS A 309 -21.18 -9.43 -13.22
C HIS A 309 -21.27 -9.46 -11.69
N ARG A 310 -21.26 -8.30 -11.01
CA ARG A 310 -21.30 -8.18 -9.53
C ARG A 310 -20.33 -9.17 -8.86
N ASP A 311 -19.13 -9.27 -9.41
CA ASP A 311 -18.08 -10.13 -8.94
C ASP A 311 -17.52 -9.64 -7.60
N ARG A 312 -17.07 -10.59 -6.79
CA ARG A 312 -16.32 -10.34 -5.56
C ARG A 312 -15.05 -11.16 -5.62
N ILE A 313 -13.91 -10.50 -5.39
CA ILE A 313 -12.59 -11.10 -5.48
C ILE A 313 -11.89 -10.91 -4.14
N ALA A 314 -11.33 -12.00 -3.59
CA ALA A 314 -10.41 -11.96 -2.48
C ALA A 314 -8.97 -12.00 -3.01
N PHE A 315 -8.19 -10.98 -2.69
CA PHE A 315 -6.77 -10.91 -3.02
C PHE A 315 -5.95 -11.55 -1.91
N MET A 316 -5.15 -12.53 -2.30
CA MET A 316 -4.35 -13.35 -1.41
C MET A 316 -2.86 -13.17 -1.72
N ARG A 317 -2.06 -12.95 -0.68
CA ARG A 317 -0.61 -13.05 -0.76
C ARG A 317 -0.19 -14.48 -0.47
N ILE A 318 0.51 -15.13 -1.40
CA ILE A 318 1.11 -16.45 -1.18
C ILE A 318 2.36 -16.26 -0.33
N CYS A 319 2.38 -16.87 0.86
CA CYS A 319 3.44 -16.74 1.84
C CYS A 319 4.49 -17.85 1.74
N SER A 320 4.09 -19.06 1.35
CA SER A 320 4.99 -20.22 1.21
C SER A 320 4.54 -21.15 0.09
N GLY A 321 5.49 -21.88 -0.46
CA GLY A 321 5.28 -22.97 -1.41
C GLY A 321 4.73 -22.55 -2.76
N LYS A 322 3.93 -23.43 -3.35
CA LYS A 322 3.35 -23.30 -4.70
C LYS A 322 1.83 -23.42 -4.65
N PHE A 323 1.16 -22.53 -5.32
CA PHE A 323 -0.27 -22.61 -5.65
C PHE A 323 -0.47 -23.32 -6.99
N GLU A 324 -1.48 -24.19 -7.06
CA GLU A 324 -1.98 -24.80 -8.30
C GLU A 324 -3.49 -24.58 -8.44
N ALA A 325 -3.95 -24.24 -9.65
CA ALA A 325 -5.35 -23.99 -9.90
C ALA A 325 -6.21 -25.21 -9.55
N GLY A 326 -7.26 -24.98 -8.76
CA GLY A 326 -8.17 -26.02 -8.31
C GLY A 326 -7.70 -26.84 -7.14
N MET A 327 -6.58 -26.49 -6.50
CA MET A 327 -6.12 -27.15 -5.27
C MET A 327 -7.14 -26.99 -4.14
N GLU A 328 -7.21 -27.99 -3.26
CA GLU A 328 -7.99 -27.94 -2.03
C GLU A 328 -7.12 -27.44 -0.88
N VAL A 329 -7.61 -26.46 -0.13
CA VAL A 329 -6.90 -25.83 0.99
C VAL A 329 -7.78 -25.74 2.23
N ASN A 330 -7.15 -25.68 3.40
CA ASN A 330 -7.85 -25.38 4.63
C ASN A 330 -8.08 -23.86 4.71
N HIS A 331 -9.31 -23.44 4.88
CA HIS A 331 -9.68 -22.10 5.32
C HIS A 331 -9.74 -22.14 6.86
N VAL A 332 -8.70 -21.62 7.50
CA VAL A 332 -8.43 -21.85 8.93
C VAL A 332 -9.54 -21.26 9.80
N GLN A 333 -9.83 -19.96 9.64
CA GLN A 333 -10.87 -19.26 10.40
C GLN A 333 -12.27 -19.77 10.08
N GLY A 334 -12.50 -20.21 8.84
CA GLY A 334 -13.76 -20.83 8.42
C GLY A 334 -13.94 -22.28 8.86
N GLY A 335 -12.90 -22.93 9.40
CA GLY A 335 -12.93 -24.30 9.92
C GLY A 335 -13.24 -25.38 8.87
N ARG A 336 -13.03 -25.10 7.58
CA ARG A 336 -13.42 -26.00 6.47
C ARG A 336 -12.38 -26.05 5.35
N LYS A 337 -12.45 -27.11 4.58
CA LYS A 337 -11.71 -27.19 3.32
C LYS A 337 -12.49 -26.52 2.20
N ILE A 338 -11.77 -25.82 1.35
CA ILE A 338 -12.33 -25.14 0.18
C ILE A 338 -11.44 -25.41 -1.04
N ARG A 339 -12.05 -25.37 -2.22
CA ARG A 339 -11.34 -25.45 -3.48
C ARG A 339 -11.14 -24.05 -4.05
N LEU A 340 -9.90 -23.68 -4.32
CA LEU A 340 -9.56 -22.41 -4.95
C LEU A 340 -9.76 -22.53 -6.47
N SER A 341 -10.87 -21.99 -6.95
CA SER A 341 -11.25 -22.03 -8.36
C SER A 341 -11.03 -20.68 -9.03
N GLN A 342 -10.67 -20.70 -10.32
CA GLN A 342 -10.52 -19.54 -11.19
C GLN A 342 -9.62 -18.43 -10.60
N PRO A 343 -8.39 -18.78 -10.19
CA PRO A 343 -7.47 -17.76 -9.71
C PRO A 343 -7.10 -16.82 -10.87
N GLN A 344 -7.08 -15.53 -10.58
CA GLN A 344 -6.78 -14.49 -11.54
C GLN A 344 -5.57 -13.69 -11.06
N GLN A 345 -4.70 -13.33 -11.97
CA GLN A 345 -3.68 -12.30 -11.79
C GLN A 345 -4.12 -11.03 -12.52
N MET A 346 -3.81 -9.90 -11.91
CA MET A 346 -4.06 -8.60 -12.51
C MET A 346 -2.83 -8.18 -13.31
N MET A 347 -2.90 -8.31 -14.63
CA MET A 347 -1.86 -7.85 -15.54
C MET A 347 -2.28 -6.52 -16.15
N ALA A 348 -1.85 -5.42 -15.56
CA ALA A 348 -2.28 -4.07 -15.95
C ALA A 348 -3.81 -3.95 -16.00
N GLN A 349 -4.41 -3.84 -17.17
CA GLN A 349 -5.87 -3.75 -17.34
C GLN A 349 -6.56 -5.11 -17.54
N ASP A 350 -5.78 -6.17 -17.79
CA ASP A 350 -6.30 -7.48 -18.15
C ASP A 350 -6.24 -8.45 -16.97
N ARG A 351 -7.27 -9.29 -16.85
CA ARG A 351 -7.31 -10.42 -15.91
C ARG A 351 -6.88 -11.68 -16.65
N LYS A 352 -5.81 -12.30 -16.17
CA LYS A 352 -5.33 -13.57 -16.69
C LYS A 352 -5.60 -14.69 -15.71
N ILE A 353 -6.19 -15.78 -16.17
CA ILE A 353 -6.30 -17.00 -15.35
C ILE A 353 -4.89 -17.56 -15.14
N VAL A 354 -4.60 -17.93 -13.91
CA VAL A 354 -3.28 -18.42 -13.48
C VAL A 354 -3.41 -19.89 -13.13
N GLU A 355 -2.60 -20.72 -13.75
CA GLU A 355 -2.54 -22.14 -13.42
C GLU A 355 -1.64 -22.41 -12.21
N GLU A 356 -0.54 -21.65 -12.11
CA GLU A 356 0.45 -21.80 -11.05
C GLU A 356 0.90 -20.42 -10.52
N ALA A 357 1.14 -20.33 -9.22
CA ALA A 357 1.75 -19.17 -8.58
C ALA A 357 2.62 -19.62 -7.39
N TYR A 358 3.52 -18.79 -6.95
CA TYR A 358 4.53 -19.16 -5.96
C TYR A 358 4.58 -18.16 -4.82
N ALA A 359 5.23 -18.53 -3.72
CA ALA A 359 5.47 -17.61 -2.62
C ALA A 359 6.04 -16.28 -3.15
N GLY A 360 5.44 -15.19 -2.74
CA GLY A 360 5.70 -13.87 -3.29
C GLY A 360 4.60 -13.35 -4.20
N ASP A 361 3.91 -14.21 -4.93
CA ASP A 361 2.84 -13.79 -5.84
C ASP A 361 1.57 -13.37 -5.09
N ILE A 362 0.78 -12.55 -5.78
CA ILE A 362 -0.56 -12.18 -5.37
C ILE A 362 -1.54 -12.73 -6.38
N ILE A 363 -2.54 -13.43 -5.89
CA ILE A 363 -3.64 -13.97 -6.69
C ILE A 363 -4.98 -13.43 -6.21
N GLY A 364 -5.88 -13.16 -7.14
CA GLY A 364 -7.28 -12.91 -6.84
C GLY A 364 -8.10 -14.17 -7.06
N VAL A 365 -8.90 -14.58 -6.08
CA VAL A 365 -9.83 -15.69 -6.24
C VAL A 365 -11.27 -15.21 -6.12
N PHE A 366 -12.17 -15.85 -6.85
CA PHE A 366 -13.59 -15.58 -6.73
C PHE A 366 -14.05 -15.86 -5.29
N ASP A 367 -14.72 -14.89 -4.68
CA ASP A 367 -15.23 -15.00 -3.33
C ASP A 367 -16.76 -15.05 -3.31
N PRO A 368 -17.36 -16.19 -2.98
CA PRO A 368 -18.81 -16.29 -2.82
C PRO A 368 -19.33 -15.62 -1.53
N GLY A 369 -18.51 -14.86 -0.82
CA GLY A 369 -18.83 -14.19 0.44
C GLY A 369 -18.38 -14.96 1.67
N ILE A 370 -17.34 -15.80 1.52
CA ILE A 370 -16.82 -16.66 2.60
C ILE A 370 -15.54 -16.14 3.23
N PHE A 371 -14.81 -15.27 2.54
CA PHE A 371 -13.54 -14.74 3.01
C PHE A 371 -13.71 -13.44 3.78
N SER A 372 -12.84 -13.26 4.75
CA SER A 372 -12.60 -12.02 5.48
C SER A 372 -11.14 -11.59 5.34
N ILE A 373 -10.89 -10.29 5.46
CA ILE A 373 -9.52 -9.77 5.51
C ILE A 373 -8.82 -10.34 6.74
N GLY A 374 -7.61 -10.87 6.56
CA GLY A 374 -6.84 -11.58 7.59
C GLY A 374 -6.97 -13.10 7.54
N ASP A 375 -7.92 -13.66 6.78
CA ASP A 375 -8.09 -15.11 6.70
C ASP A 375 -6.83 -15.81 6.20
N THR A 376 -6.51 -16.93 6.85
CA THR A 376 -5.38 -17.82 6.52
C THR A 376 -5.84 -19.02 5.73
N LEU A 377 -5.11 -19.33 4.67
CA LEU A 377 -5.28 -20.54 3.88
C LEU A 377 -3.98 -21.37 3.89
N CYS A 378 -4.08 -22.66 4.05
CA CYS A 378 -2.93 -23.56 4.00
C CYS A 378 -3.31 -24.93 3.44
N SER A 379 -2.35 -25.60 2.78
CA SER A 379 -2.50 -26.95 2.26
C SER A 379 -2.05 -28.02 3.26
N SER A 380 -1.28 -27.65 4.28
CA SER A 380 -0.70 -28.59 5.24
C SER A 380 -1.76 -29.22 6.14
N ASN A 381 -1.43 -30.40 6.70
CA ASN A 381 -2.25 -31.04 7.73
C ASN A 381 -2.15 -30.31 9.09
N GLU A 382 -1.10 -29.51 9.28
CA GLU A 382 -0.95 -28.62 10.42
C GLU A 382 -1.69 -27.31 10.13
N LYS A 383 -2.68 -27.02 10.94
CA LYS A 383 -3.38 -25.74 10.90
C LYS A 383 -2.59 -24.71 11.70
N PHE A 384 -2.29 -23.59 11.09
CA PHE A 384 -1.73 -22.42 11.76
C PHE A 384 -2.50 -21.18 11.28
N GLU A 385 -2.40 -20.12 12.05
CA GLU A 385 -3.07 -18.85 11.76
C GLU A 385 -2.04 -17.73 11.66
N PHE A 386 -2.02 -17.00 10.56
CA PHE A 386 -1.19 -15.80 10.46
C PHE A 386 -1.66 -14.75 11.47
N GLU A 387 -0.70 -13.97 12.01
CA GLU A 387 -1.06 -12.81 12.83
C GLU A 387 -2.05 -11.92 12.09
N GLY A 388 -3.15 -11.59 12.75
CA GLY A 388 -4.23 -10.80 12.18
C GLY A 388 -3.78 -9.41 11.73
N ILE A 389 -4.50 -8.83 10.79
CA ILE A 389 -4.27 -7.45 10.37
C ILE A 389 -4.98 -6.53 11.37
N PRO A 390 -4.25 -5.64 12.07
CA PRO A 390 -4.87 -4.70 13.00
C PRO A 390 -5.90 -3.81 12.31
N THR A 391 -7.01 -3.55 12.99
CA THR A 391 -8.03 -2.61 12.53
C THR A 391 -7.77 -1.24 13.18
N PHE A 392 -7.65 -0.19 12.37
CA PHE A 392 -7.47 1.16 12.89
C PHE A 392 -8.74 1.69 13.52
N ALA A 393 -8.59 2.49 14.58
CA ALA A 393 -9.69 3.21 15.17
C ALA A 393 -10.22 4.27 14.19
N PRO A 394 -11.52 4.29 13.87
CA PRO A 394 -12.12 5.40 13.16
C PRO A 394 -12.02 6.70 13.95
N GLU A 395 -11.86 7.81 13.24
CA GLU A 395 -11.78 9.17 13.80
C GLU A 395 -13.07 9.97 13.55
N HIS A 396 -13.90 9.54 12.58
CA HIS A 396 -15.14 10.19 12.21
C HIS A 396 -16.31 9.21 12.20
N PHE A 397 -17.45 9.64 12.71
CA PHE A 397 -18.63 8.79 12.85
C PHE A 397 -19.86 9.47 12.26
N ALA A 398 -20.70 8.69 11.59
CA ALA A 398 -21.99 9.15 11.11
C ALA A 398 -23.06 8.06 11.24
N ARG A 399 -24.28 8.47 11.51
CA ARG A 399 -25.45 7.62 11.37
C ARG A 399 -25.89 7.63 9.91
N VAL A 400 -26.07 6.44 9.34
CA VAL A 400 -26.42 6.28 7.93
C VAL A 400 -27.83 5.72 7.81
N ARG A 401 -28.68 6.41 7.05
CA ARG A 401 -30.07 6.00 6.80
C ARG A 401 -30.37 6.02 5.32
N GLN A 402 -31.06 4.98 4.82
CA GLN A 402 -31.62 5.01 3.48
C GLN A 402 -32.79 6.00 3.40
N MET A 403 -32.86 6.75 2.29
CA MET A 403 -33.96 7.69 2.06
C MET A 403 -35.26 6.99 1.65
N ASP A 404 -35.13 5.87 0.92
CA ASP A 404 -36.26 5.05 0.47
C ASP A 404 -36.31 3.73 1.26
N THR A 405 -37.37 3.54 2.03
CA THR A 405 -37.59 2.33 2.86
C THR A 405 -37.76 1.06 2.01
N MET A 406 -38.22 1.17 0.76
CA MET A 406 -38.37 0.04 -0.16
C MET A 406 -37.02 -0.55 -0.59
N LYS A 407 -35.95 0.22 -0.50
CA LYS A 407 -34.57 -0.19 -0.84
C LYS A 407 -33.78 -0.76 0.33
N ARG A 408 -34.43 -1.08 1.46
CA ARG A 408 -33.76 -1.59 2.67
C ARG A 408 -32.86 -2.80 2.40
N LYS A 409 -33.29 -3.77 1.59
CA LYS A 409 -32.48 -4.96 1.25
C LYS A 409 -31.21 -4.59 0.52
N GLN A 410 -31.30 -3.68 -0.46
CA GLN A 410 -30.15 -3.18 -1.22
C GLN A 410 -29.20 -2.39 -0.32
N PHE A 411 -29.76 -1.55 0.59
CA PHE A 411 -28.97 -0.80 1.57
C PHE A 411 -28.16 -1.72 2.47
N ILE A 412 -28.79 -2.68 3.14
CA ILE A 412 -28.11 -3.62 4.04
C ILE A 412 -27.06 -4.43 3.29
N LYS A 413 -27.37 -4.90 2.06
CA LYS A 413 -26.42 -5.61 1.23
C LYS A 413 -25.22 -4.73 0.88
N GLY A 414 -25.45 -3.50 0.40
CA GLY A 414 -24.42 -2.58 -0.03
C GLY A 414 -23.49 -2.17 1.11
N ILE A 415 -24.05 -1.74 2.23
CA ILE A 415 -23.26 -1.26 3.35
C ILE A 415 -22.42 -2.38 3.98
N ASN A 416 -22.96 -3.60 4.10
CA ASN A 416 -22.21 -4.74 4.59
C ASN A 416 -21.07 -5.14 3.63
N GLN A 417 -21.32 -5.11 2.32
CA GLN A 417 -20.30 -5.45 1.34
C GLN A 417 -19.15 -4.43 1.35
N ILE A 418 -19.45 -3.13 1.40
CA ILE A 418 -18.45 -2.06 1.49
C ILE A 418 -17.64 -2.18 2.80
N ALA A 419 -18.29 -2.57 3.91
CA ALA A 419 -17.61 -2.82 5.18
C ALA A 419 -16.68 -4.05 5.11
N GLN A 420 -17.11 -5.13 4.46
CA GLN A 420 -16.30 -6.33 4.28
C GLN A 420 -15.07 -6.09 3.39
N GLU A 421 -15.12 -5.11 2.49
CA GLU A 421 -13.97 -4.63 1.74
C GLU A 421 -13.02 -3.79 2.62
N GLY A 422 -13.46 -3.43 3.84
CA GLY A 422 -12.70 -2.61 4.79
C GLY A 422 -12.68 -1.12 4.46
N ALA A 423 -13.53 -0.65 3.54
CA ALA A 423 -13.60 0.77 3.21
C ALA A 423 -14.26 1.61 4.31
N ILE A 424 -15.07 0.98 5.15
CA ILE A 424 -15.75 1.56 6.31
C ILE A 424 -15.85 0.53 7.43
N GLN A 425 -16.06 1.00 8.65
CA GLN A 425 -16.44 0.14 9.78
C GLN A 425 -17.89 0.38 10.17
N ILE A 426 -18.61 -0.70 10.52
CA ILE A 426 -20.04 -0.64 10.89
C ILE A 426 -20.21 -1.00 12.35
N PHE A 427 -21.00 -0.19 13.03
CA PHE A 427 -21.36 -0.39 14.43
C PHE A 427 -22.87 -0.30 14.64
N GLN A 428 -23.33 -0.97 15.68
CA GLN A 428 -24.72 -0.96 16.12
C GLN A 428 -24.80 -0.57 17.59
N GLU A 429 -25.82 0.14 18.00
CA GLU A 429 -26.11 0.37 19.41
C GLU A 429 -26.60 -0.92 20.07
N PHE A 430 -26.35 -1.10 21.37
CA PHE A 430 -26.64 -2.36 22.09
C PHE A 430 -28.12 -2.76 22.08
N ASN A 431 -29.05 -1.81 22.06
CA ASN A 431 -30.48 -2.06 22.19
C ASN A 431 -31.27 -1.75 20.91
N THR A 432 -30.60 -1.48 19.81
CA THR A 432 -31.23 -1.15 18.53
C THR A 432 -30.95 -2.26 17.50
N GLY A 433 -31.92 -2.51 16.63
CA GLY A 433 -31.72 -3.42 15.49
C GLY A 433 -30.87 -2.79 14.39
N MET A 434 -30.76 -3.49 13.26
CA MET A 434 -30.08 -2.99 12.03
C MET A 434 -30.74 -1.72 11.43
N GLU A 435 -31.60 -1.06 12.17
CA GLU A 435 -32.32 0.15 11.71
C GLU A 435 -31.48 1.41 11.88
N GLU A 436 -30.57 1.42 12.84
CA GLU A 436 -29.65 2.51 13.10
C GLU A 436 -28.19 2.04 12.98
N ILE A 437 -27.64 2.22 11.80
CA ILE A 437 -26.26 1.88 11.53
C ILE A 437 -25.38 3.11 11.78
N ILE A 438 -24.36 2.93 12.63
CA ILE A 438 -23.27 3.89 12.78
C ILE A 438 -22.12 3.42 11.89
N VAL A 439 -21.63 4.32 11.06
CA VAL A 439 -20.44 4.11 10.24
C VAL A 439 -19.30 4.91 10.84
N GLY A 440 -18.16 4.24 11.03
CA GLY A 440 -16.89 4.84 11.38
C GLY A 440 -15.92 4.82 10.22
N VAL A 441 -15.18 5.90 10.03
CA VAL A 441 -14.17 6.07 8.99
C VAL A 441 -12.94 6.80 9.55
N VAL A 442 -11.78 6.59 8.93
CA VAL A 442 -10.54 7.27 9.31
C VAL A 442 -10.53 8.72 8.80
N GLY A 443 -11.09 8.97 7.61
CA GLY A 443 -11.17 10.30 7.04
C GLY A 443 -12.52 10.59 6.37
N GLU A 444 -12.90 11.86 6.32
CA GLU A 444 -14.21 12.31 5.84
C GLU A 444 -14.50 11.96 4.38
N LEU A 445 -13.46 11.87 3.54
CA LEU A 445 -13.63 11.52 2.12
C LEU A 445 -14.20 10.11 1.94
N GLN A 446 -13.99 9.20 2.90
CA GLN A 446 -14.59 7.87 2.87
C GLN A 446 -16.13 7.91 2.96
N PHE A 447 -16.72 8.91 3.60
CA PHE A 447 -18.18 9.09 3.59
C PHE A 447 -18.71 9.46 2.20
N GLU A 448 -17.97 10.27 1.45
CA GLU A 448 -18.33 10.62 0.09
C GLU A 448 -18.25 9.40 -0.83
N VAL A 449 -17.17 8.60 -0.68
CA VAL A 449 -17.01 7.33 -1.40
C VAL A 449 -18.14 6.36 -1.06
N LEU A 450 -18.49 6.23 0.22
CA LEU A 450 -19.63 5.40 0.67
C LEU A 450 -20.92 5.83 -0.02
N THR A 451 -21.26 7.13 0.02
CA THR A 451 -22.47 7.67 -0.59
C THR A 451 -22.50 7.44 -2.08
N TYR A 452 -21.38 7.73 -2.76
CA TYR A 452 -21.22 7.49 -4.20
C TYR A 452 -21.43 6.02 -4.57
N ARG A 453 -20.80 5.09 -3.83
CA ARG A 453 -20.90 3.65 -4.10
C ARG A 453 -22.31 3.11 -3.84
N LEU A 454 -22.95 3.50 -2.72
CA LEU A 454 -24.33 3.10 -2.43
C LEU A 454 -25.30 3.56 -3.52
N GLN A 455 -25.13 4.78 -4.03
CA GLN A 455 -25.94 5.32 -5.11
C GLN A 455 -25.68 4.58 -6.45
N ASN A 456 -24.42 4.44 -6.85
CA ASN A 456 -24.08 4.00 -8.21
C ASN A 456 -24.01 2.47 -8.36
N GLU A 457 -23.66 1.73 -7.30
CA GLU A 457 -23.53 0.26 -7.34
C GLU A 457 -24.81 -0.45 -6.85
N TYR A 458 -25.52 0.16 -5.88
CA TYR A 458 -26.68 -0.47 -5.23
C TYR A 458 -27.99 0.28 -5.48
N ASN A 459 -27.94 1.44 -6.16
CA ASN A 459 -29.09 2.30 -6.44
C ASN A 459 -29.81 2.73 -5.14
N VAL A 460 -29.06 3.08 -4.10
CA VAL A 460 -29.57 3.49 -2.78
C VAL A 460 -29.08 4.88 -2.46
N GLU A 461 -30.02 5.80 -2.27
CA GLU A 461 -29.73 7.14 -1.75
C GLU A 461 -29.74 7.10 -0.22
N VAL A 462 -28.75 7.71 0.39
CA VAL A 462 -28.59 7.73 1.86
C VAL A 462 -28.41 9.14 2.39
N LYS A 463 -28.81 9.33 3.63
CA LYS A 463 -28.53 10.51 4.44
C LYS A 463 -27.51 10.16 5.50
N LEU A 464 -26.49 11.01 5.63
CA LEU A 464 -25.46 10.94 6.65
C LEU A 464 -25.74 12.00 7.72
N ASP A 465 -25.94 11.57 8.95
CA ASP A 465 -26.05 12.46 10.11
C ASP A 465 -24.74 12.31 10.92
N LYS A 466 -23.83 13.28 10.84
CA LYS A 466 -22.54 13.26 11.55
C LYS A 466 -22.76 13.19 13.06
N LEU A 467 -21.95 12.40 13.74
CA LEU A 467 -21.96 12.20 15.18
C LEU A 467 -20.73 12.87 15.82
N PRO A 468 -20.83 13.38 17.05
CA PRO A 468 -19.77 14.16 17.69
C PRO A 468 -18.69 13.30 18.36
N TYR A 469 -18.55 12.04 17.96
CA TYR A 469 -17.55 11.14 18.52
C TYR A 469 -16.25 11.22 17.75
N GLU A 470 -15.14 11.19 18.48
CA GLU A 470 -13.77 11.20 17.92
C GLU A 470 -12.94 10.01 18.39
N TYR A 471 -13.38 9.34 19.45
CA TYR A 471 -12.63 8.23 20.05
C TYR A 471 -13.48 6.98 20.13
N ILE A 472 -12.88 5.85 19.74
CA ILE A 472 -13.45 4.52 19.92
C ILE A 472 -12.48 3.68 20.74
N ARG A 473 -13.01 2.79 21.60
CA ARG A 473 -12.20 1.87 22.41
C ARG A 473 -12.84 0.50 22.43
N TRP A 474 -12.04 -0.54 22.22
CA TRP A 474 -12.44 -1.93 22.37
C TRP A 474 -12.33 -2.35 23.82
N ILE A 475 -13.30 -3.12 24.30
CA ILE A 475 -13.26 -3.71 25.64
C ILE A 475 -12.50 -5.02 25.56
N GLU A 476 -11.26 -5.05 26.08
CA GLU A 476 -10.39 -6.24 26.01
C GLU A 476 -10.86 -7.39 26.88
N ASN A 477 -11.33 -7.09 28.08
CA ASN A 477 -11.80 -8.06 29.06
C ASN A 477 -13.32 -8.19 29.10
N LYS A 478 -13.94 -8.29 27.93
CA LYS A 478 -15.41 -8.40 27.74
C LYS A 478 -16.03 -9.59 28.45
N ASP A 479 -15.26 -10.65 28.70
CA ASP A 479 -15.73 -11.85 29.38
C ASP A 479 -15.76 -11.71 30.92
N GLU A 480 -15.04 -10.71 31.45
CA GLU A 480 -14.95 -10.40 32.88
C GLU A 480 -15.90 -9.27 33.30
N ILE A 481 -16.22 -8.38 32.37
CA ILE A 481 -17.01 -7.16 32.65
C ILE A 481 -18.24 -7.14 31.73
N ASP A 482 -19.43 -7.00 32.34
CA ASP A 482 -20.66 -6.78 31.58
C ASP A 482 -20.68 -5.39 30.95
N PRO A 483 -20.61 -5.26 29.61
CA PRO A 483 -20.58 -3.96 28.94
C PRO A 483 -21.79 -3.07 29.26
N ALA A 484 -22.93 -3.67 29.60
CA ALA A 484 -24.16 -2.92 29.95
C ALA A 484 -24.03 -2.20 31.31
N LYS A 485 -23.19 -2.70 32.20
CA LYS A 485 -23.00 -2.17 33.57
C LYS A 485 -21.86 -1.15 33.67
N ILE A 486 -21.10 -0.90 32.62
CA ILE A 486 -20.01 0.10 32.63
C ILE A 486 -20.60 1.47 32.97
N GLN A 487 -20.05 2.11 34.00
CA GLN A 487 -20.46 3.46 34.40
C GLN A 487 -19.86 4.48 33.43
N GLY A 488 -20.71 5.02 32.56
CA GLY A 488 -20.30 5.97 31.54
C GLY A 488 -20.46 7.43 31.92
N THR A 489 -20.05 8.30 31.03
CA THR A 489 -20.40 9.72 30.97
C THR A 489 -21.66 9.89 30.11
N SER A 490 -22.30 11.05 30.19
CA SER A 490 -23.52 11.34 29.40
C SER A 490 -23.27 11.34 27.87
N ASP A 491 -22.04 11.54 27.48
CA ASP A 491 -21.52 11.63 26.11
C ASP A 491 -20.87 10.35 25.61
N MET A 492 -20.83 9.29 26.44
CA MET A 492 -20.36 7.97 26.03
C MET A 492 -21.47 7.16 25.38
N LYS A 493 -21.17 6.42 24.33
CA LYS A 493 -22.10 5.49 23.69
C LYS A 493 -21.56 4.06 23.67
N ARG A 494 -22.40 3.09 24.01
CA ARG A 494 -22.09 1.66 23.93
C ARG A 494 -22.53 1.14 22.57
N ILE A 495 -21.62 0.53 21.86
CA ILE A 495 -21.84 -0.04 20.54
C ILE A 495 -21.25 -1.44 20.45
N LYS A 496 -21.60 -2.16 19.40
CA LYS A 496 -20.99 -3.44 19.01
C LYS A 496 -20.63 -3.41 17.53
N ASP A 497 -19.57 -4.11 17.19
CA ASP A 497 -19.20 -4.35 15.79
C ASP A 497 -20.06 -5.45 15.14
N LEU A 498 -19.80 -5.77 13.86
CA LEU A 498 -20.52 -6.82 13.15
C LEU A 498 -20.27 -8.23 13.70
N LYS A 499 -19.18 -8.45 14.45
CA LYS A 499 -18.87 -9.70 15.13
C LYS A 499 -19.51 -9.79 16.52
N GLY A 500 -20.17 -8.71 16.98
CA GLY A 500 -20.80 -8.61 18.29
C GLY A 500 -19.83 -8.20 19.41
N ASN A 501 -18.61 -7.81 19.11
CA ASN A 501 -17.68 -7.32 20.13
C ASN A 501 -18.15 -5.98 20.66
N PRO A 502 -18.13 -5.78 22.00
CA PRO A 502 -18.54 -4.54 22.62
C PRO A 502 -17.44 -3.47 22.52
N LEU A 503 -17.87 -2.24 22.22
CA LEU A 503 -17.01 -1.06 22.12
C LEU A 503 -17.66 0.14 22.76
N LEU A 504 -16.86 1.15 23.07
CA LEU A 504 -17.29 2.43 23.60
C LEU A 504 -16.87 3.57 22.68
N LEU A 505 -17.81 4.47 22.39
CA LEU A 505 -17.55 5.73 21.69
C LEU A 505 -17.50 6.88 22.70
N PHE A 506 -16.58 7.82 22.45
CA PHE A 506 -16.38 9.00 23.29
C PHE A 506 -16.21 10.24 22.43
N VAL A 507 -16.66 11.37 22.95
CA VAL A 507 -16.54 12.68 22.30
C VAL A 507 -15.12 13.24 22.43
N ASN A 508 -14.40 12.92 23.52
CA ASN A 508 -13.07 13.42 23.79
C ASN A 508 -12.24 12.43 24.64
N SER A 509 -10.93 12.65 24.70
CA SER A 509 -10.01 11.80 25.48
C SER A 509 -10.23 11.84 26.98
N TRP A 510 -10.71 12.97 27.53
CA TRP A 510 -11.01 13.11 28.95
C TRP A 510 -12.11 12.14 29.39
N SER A 511 -13.16 11.97 28.57
CA SER A 511 -14.25 11.01 28.83
C SER A 511 -13.74 9.56 28.91
N VAL A 512 -12.70 9.20 28.15
CA VAL A 512 -12.06 7.88 28.25
C VAL A 512 -11.45 7.69 29.65
N GLY A 513 -10.68 8.66 30.14
CA GLY A 513 -10.07 8.62 31.48
C GLY A 513 -11.13 8.50 32.58
N MET A 514 -12.18 9.31 32.51
CA MET A 514 -13.29 9.28 33.47
C MET A 514 -13.99 7.91 33.55
N VAL A 515 -14.16 7.24 32.41
CA VAL A 515 -14.78 5.90 32.39
C VAL A 515 -13.86 4.85 33.00
N LEU A 516 -12.55 4.93 32.76
CA LEU A 516 -11.58 4.04 33.39
C LEU A 516 -11.56 4.23 34.91
N ASP A 517 -11.57 5.48 35.39
CA ASP A 517 -11.60 5.80 36.84
C ASP A 517 -12.86 5.27 37.54
N ARG A 518 -14.01 5.33 36.87
CA ARG A 518 -15.30 4.87 37.42
C ARG A 518 -15.48 3.35 37.37
N ASN A 519 -14.68 2.64 36.58
CA ASN A 519 -14.80 1.20 36.38
C ASN A 519 -13.44 0.51 36.62
N PRO A 520 -13.04 0.36 37.91
CA PRO A 520 -11.79 -0.35 38.24
C PRO A 520 -11.78 -1.76 37.64
N GLY A 521 -10.71 -2.07 36.91
CA GLY A 521 -10.53 -3.34 36.22
C GLY A 521 -10.97 -3.37 34.77
N LEU A 522 -11.64 -2.32 34.25
CA LEU A 522 -11.94 -2.19 32.84
C LEU A 522 -10.64 -1.99 32.02
N LYS A 523 -10.45 -2.79 30.96
CA LYS A 523 -9.31 -2.66 30.04
C LYS A 523 -9.84 -2.23 28.67
N LEU A 524 -9.31 -1.09 28.20
CA LEU A 524 -9.65 -0.52 26.89
C LEU A 524 -8.44 -0.50 25.97
N SER A 525 -8.64 -0.90 24.73
CA SER A 525 -7.63 -0.86 23.66
C SER A 525 -8.00 0.17 22.59
N GLU A 526 -6.98 0.76 21.96
CA GLU A 526 -7.12 1.62 20.78
C GLU A 526 -7.22 0.81 19.48
N PHE A 527 -6.89 -0.47 19.54
CA PHE A 527 -6.87 -1.36 18.38
C PHE A 527 -7.82 -2.53 18.57
N GLY A 528 -8.61 -2.82 17.54
CA GLY A 528 -9.35 -4.09 17.47
C GLY A 528 -8.39 -5.22 17.12
N ARG A 529 -8.44 -6.32 17.87
CA ARG A 529 -7.85 -7.59 17.46
C ARG A 529 -8.92 -8.36 16.68
N ASN A 530 -8.65 -8.65 15.41
CA ASN A 530 -9.54 -9.47 14.58
C ASN A 530 -9.46 -10.94 14.99
#